data_77cd3dc93bd0474ea34abef7f4d7b0bf
#
_entry.id   77cd3dc93bd0474ea34abef7f4d7b0bf
#
_cell.length_a   1.000
_cell.length_b   1.000
_cell.length_c   1.000
_cell.angle_alpha   90.00
_cell.angle_beta   90.00
_cell.angle_gamma   90.00
#
_symmetry.space_group_name_H-M   'P 1'
#
loop_
_entity.id
_entity.type
_entity.pdbx_description
1 polymer ?
#
loop_
_entity_poly.entity_id
_entity_poly.type
_entity_poly.pdbx_seq_one_letter_code
_entity_poly.pdbx_strand_id
1 'polypeptide(L)' 'MERFLRYSLEKGQRIRLIYQTEEGGMRMVNAQVTALGDRTVRVVTVRPKQEIELPLERILSADYRRGDEGQG' A
#
# COMPACT_ATOMS: atom_id res chain seq x y z
N MET A 1 4.98 -7.12 -7.99
CA MET A 1 4.17 -6.19 -7.18
C MET A 1 2.96 -6.86 -6.55
N GLU A 2 2.24 -7.62 -7.32
CA GLU A 2 1.04 -8.25 -6.79
C GLU A 2 1.35 -9.15 -5.62
N ARG A 3 2.51 -9.77 -5.62
CA ARG A 3 2.94 -10.63 -4.54
C ARG A 3 2.95 -9.91 -3.20
N PHE A 4 3.39 -8.67 -3.19
CA PHE A 4 3.44 -7.90 -1.94
C PHE A 4 2.06 -7.49 -1.49
N LEU A 5 1.19 -7.16 -2.44
CA LEU A 5 -0.18 -6.82 -2.10
C LEU A 5 -0.89 -8.02 -1.49
N ARG A 6 -0.69 -9.20 -2.08
CA ARG A 6 -1.28 -10.41 -1.55
C ARG A 6 -0.73 -10.77 -0.18
N TYR A 7 0.56 -10.61 -0.01
CA TYR A 7 1.19 -10.85 1.28
C TYR A 7 0.53 -9.99 2.36
N SER A 8 0.36 -8.71 2.07
CA SER A 8 -0.25 -7.81 3.03
C SER A 8 -1.66 -8.24 3.37
N LEU A 9 -2.43 -8.60 2.35
CA LEU A 9 -3.82 -9.01 2.55
C LEU A 9 -3.90 -10.29 3.36
N GLU A 10 -3.12 -11.29 3.00
CA GLU A 10 -3.23 -12.60 3.62
C GLU A 10 -2.64 -12.65 5.02
N LYS A 11 -1.58 -11.91 5.25
CA LYS A 11 -0.90 -11.95 6.52
C LYS A 11 -1.31 -10.84 7.47
N GLY A 12 -2.10 -9.90 6.99
CA GLY A 12 -2.51 -8.78 7.82
C GLY A 12 -1.35 -7.89 8.19
N GLN A 13 -0.37 -7.76 7.30
CA GLN A 13 0.83 -7.00 7.58
C GLN A 13 0.90 -5.77 6.72
N ARG A 14 1.47 -4.69 7.28
CA ARG A 14 1.69 -3.49 6.51
C ARG A 14 2.84 -3.68 5.54
N ILE A 15 2.72 -3.03 4.40
CA ILE A 15 3.78 -3.00 3.40
C ILE A 15 4.01 -1.55 3.01
N ARG A 16 5.09 -1.31 2.32
CA ARG A 16 5.40 0.03 1.84
C ARG A 16 4.93 0.15 0.40
N LEU A 17 4.12 1.17 0.16
CA LEU A 17 3.59 1.45 -1.17
C LEU A 17 4.06 2.81 -1.63
N ILE A 18 4.41 2.89 -2.90
CA ILE A 18 4.64 4.16 -3.57
C ILE A 18 3.63 4.23 -4.69
N TYR A 19 2.84 5.28 -4.70
CA TYR A 19 1.80 5.40 -5.72
C TYR A 19 1.72 6.83 -6.21
N GLN A 20 1.12 6.96 -7.39
CA GLN A 20 0.95 8.24 -8.03
C GLN A 20 -0.39 8.83 -7.61
N THR A 21 -0.37 10.10 -7.22
CA THR A 21 -1.59 10.79 -6.83
C THR A 21 -2.31 11.27 -8.06
N GLU A 22 -3.56 11.72 -7.86
CA GLU A 22 -4.36 12.22 -8.96
C GLU A 22 -3.75 13.48 -9.55
N GLU A 23 -3.04 14.25 -8.74
CA GLU A 23 -2.40 15.47 -9.22
C GLU A 23 -1.08 15.20 -9.93
N GLY A 24 -0.67 13.94 -9.99
CA GLY A 24 0.57 13.60 -10.69
C GLY A 24 1.79 13.51 -9.80
N GLY A 25 1.65 13.76 -8.50
CA GLY A 25 2.75 13.59 -7.58
C GLY A 25 2.90 12.13 -7.17
N MET A 26 3.83 11.89 -6.26
CA MET A 26 4.06 10.56 -5.71
C MET A 26 3.93 10.59 -4.22
N ARG A 27 3.42 9.51 -3.65
CA ARG A 27 3.37 9.35 -2.19
C ARG A 27 3.91 8.00 -1.81
N MET A 28 4.57 7.97 -0.67
CA MET A 28 5.04 6.73 -0.08
C MET A 28 4.33 6.56 1.26
N VAL A 29 3.70 5.41 1.45
CA VAL A 29 2.95 5.14 2.68
C VAL A 29 3.21 3.72 3.11
N ASN A 30 3.07 3.49 4.41
CA ASN A 30 2.95 2.15 4.95
C ASN A 30 1.47 1.88 5.11
N ALA A 31 1.03 0.77 4.59
CA ALA A 31 -0.40 0.49 4.58
C ALA A 31 -0.64 -1.00 4.57
N GLN A 32 -1.79 -1.38 5.06
CA GLN A 32 -2.22 -2.77 5.03
C GLN A 32 -3.30 -2.92 3.97
N VAL A 33 -3.14 -3.91 3.11
CA VAL A 33 -4.14 -4.22 2.11
C VAL A 33 -5.31 -4.93 2.79
N THR A 34 -6.52 -4.42 2.55
CA THR A 34 -7.72 -5.02 3.13
C THR A 34 -8.61 -5.65 2.07
N ALA A 35 -8.43 -5.31 0.80
CA ALA A 35 -9.14 -5.94 -0.29
C ALA A 35 -8.34 -5.77 -1.55
N LEU A 36 -8.34 -6.79 -2.37
CA LEU A 36 -7.57 -6.78 -3.62
C LEU A 36 -8.47 -7.25 -4.74
N GLY A 37 -8.77 -6.35 -5.67
CA GLY A 37 -9.58 -6.67 -6.81
C GLY A 37 -8.76 -6.77 -8.08
N ASP A 38 -9.47 -6.82 -9.20
CA ASP A 38 -8.80 -6.95 -10.48
C ASP A 38 -8.12 -5.66 -10.90
N ARG A 39 -8.69 -4.54 -10.53
CA ARG A 39 -8.21 -3.24 -10.98
C ARG A 39 -7.88 -2.28 -9.86
N THR A 40 -8.36 -2.55 -8.68
CA THR A 40 -8.15 -1.64 -7.55
C THR A 40 -7.73 -2.43 -6.34
N VAL A 41 -7.14 -1.72 -5.40
CA VAL A 41 -6.76 -2.27 -4.11
C VAL A 41 -7.22 -1.30 -3.04
N ARG A 42 -7.75 -1.84 -1.95
CA ARG A 42 -8.13 -1.04 -0.81
C ARG A 42 -7.10 -1.23 0.28
N VAL A 43 -6.63 -0.13 0.84
CA VAL A 43 -5.60 -0.17 1.86
C VAL A 43 -5.97 0.75 3.00
N VAL A 44 -5.43 0.45 4.17
CA VAL A 44 -5.54 1.31 5.33
C VAL A 44 -4.16 1.82 5.66
N THR A 45 -4.00 3.14 5.62
CA THR A 45 -2.74 3.78 5.96
C THR A 45 -2.64 3.94 7.48
N VAL A 46 -1.48 4.41 7.95
CA VAL A 46 -1.22 4.52 9.38
C VAL A 46 -1.28 5.95 9.87
N ARG A 47 -0.66 6.86 9.15
CA ARG A 47 -0.54 8.25 9.60
C ARG A 47 -0.79 9.19 8.45
N PRO A 48 -2.02 9.65 8.39
CA PRO A 48 -3.14 9.35 9.24
C PRO A 48 -3.73 7.99 8.92
N LYS A 49 -4.51 7.46 9.83
CA LYS A 49 -5.22 6.22 9.57
C LYS A 49 -6.39 6.53 8.66
N GLN A 50 -6.30 6.03 7.45
CA GLN A 50 -7.31 6.28 6.43
C GLN A 50 -7.48 5.03 5.59
N GLU A 51 -8.71 4.81 5.17
CA GLU A 51 -8.97 3.76 4.18
C GLU A 51 -9.06 4.42 2.83
N ILE A 52 -8.23 3.98 1.89
CA ILE A 52 -8.23 4.53 0.55
C ILE A 52 -8.27 3.40 -0.45
N GLU A 53 -8.85 3.72 -1.60
CA GLU A 53 -8.90 2.78 -2.71
C GLU A 53 -8.05 3.33 -3.84
N LEU A 54 -7.16 2.49 -4.35
CA LEU A 54 -6.21 2.91 -5.37
C LEU A 54 -6.37 2.05 -6.61
N PRO A 55 -6.38 2.67 -7.79
CA PRO A 55 -6.23 1.89 -9.00
C PRO A 55 -4.87 1.20 -9.00
N LEU A 56 -4.85 -0.06 -9.35
CA LEU A 56 -3.58 -0.79 -9.38
C LEU A 56 -2.57 -0.14 -10.31
N GLU A 57 -3.06 0.46 -11.39
CA GLU A 57 -2.17 1.10 -12.36
C GLU A 57 -1.43 2.30 -11.77
N ARG A 58 -1.89 2.85 -10.66
CA ARG A 58 -1.21 3.96 -10.02
C ARG A 58 -0.15 3.55 -9.04
N ILE A 59 -0.06 2.27 -8.72
CA ILE A 59 0.94 1.79 -7.78
C ILE A 59 2.24 1.64 -8.54
N LEU A 60 3.24 2.39 -8.11
CA LEU A 60 4.54 2.37 -8.76
C LEU A 60 5.47 1.34 -8.15
N SER A 61 5.29 1.04 -6.87
CA SER A 61 6.16 0.11 -6.18
C SER A 61 5.47 -0.42 -4.94
N ALA A 62 5.71 -1.67 -4.62
CA ALA A 62 5.25 -2.28 -3.38
C ALA A 62 6.39 -3.15 -2.85
N ASP A 63 6.65 -3.05 -1.56
CA ASP A 63 7.76 -3.77 -0.96
C ASP A 63 7.44 -4.02 0.50
N TYR A 64 8.22 -4.88 1.13
CA TYR A 64 8.07 -5.10 2.54
C TYR A 64 8.38 -3.82 3.30
N ARG A 65 7.67 -3.63 4.41
CA ARG A 65 7.91 -2.49 5.26
C ARG A 65 9.30 -2.62 5.88
N ARG A 66 10.05 -1.53 5.81
CA ARG A 66 11.35 -1.53 6.38
C ARG A 66 11.28 -1.04 7.76
N GLY A 67 11.28 -1.48 8.47
CA GLY A 67 11.17 -1.01 9.62
C GLY A 67 11.47 -0.36 10.53
N ASP A 68 11.44 -0.57 10.47
CA ASP A 68 11.57 -0.27 10.83
C ASP A 68 12.03 -0.09 11.20
N GLU A 69 12.20 -0.43 10.67
CA GLU A 69 12.76 -0.37 10.87
C GLU A 69 12.83 0.18 11.84
N GLY A 70 12.73 -0.20 12.25
CA GLY A 70 12.81 0.14 13.25
C GLY A 70 12.26 1.16 13.69
N GLN A 71 12.08 1.58 13.40
CA GLN A 71 11.55 2.50 13.85
C GLN A 71 10.43 2.54 13.57
N GLY A 72 10.38 1.95 13.25
CA GLY A 72 9.15 2.07 13.05
C GLY A 72 8.02 2.25 13.17
#